data_9d0da3de835a158047ca90f58fd716be
#
_entry.id   9d0da3de835a158047ca90f58fd716be
#
_cell.length_a   1.000
_cell.length_b   1.000
_cell.length_c   1.000
_cell.angle_alpha   90.00
_cell.angle_beta   90.00
_cell.angle_gamma   90.00
#
_symmetry.space_group_name_H-M   'P 1'
#
loop_
_entity.id
_entity.type
_entity.pdbx_description
1 polymer ?
#
loop_
_entity_poly.entity_id
_entity_poly.type
_entity_poly.pdbx_seq_one_letter_code
_entity_poly.pdbx_strand_id
1 'polypeptide(L)'
;MSAKLPDSIPQARFAIGDVVRHRLLDFRGVIFDVDPEFANSEEWYEAIPEAMRPSKHQPFYHLLAENAEASYVAYVSQQNLVHDDSDEPIDHPAIGSLFDSFDGGRYQLRAEHRH
;
A
#
# COMPACT_ATOMS: atom_id res chain seq x y z
N MET A 1 -4.48 12.70 32.84
CA MET A 1 -3.26 12.37 32.14
C MET A 1 -3.57 11.50 30.93
N SER A 2 -2.69 11.54 30.03
CA SER A 2 -2.89 10.82 28.78
C SER A 2 -2.83 9.32 28.99
N ALA A 3 -3.74 8.63 28.38
CA ALA A 3 -3.73 7.17 28.36
C ALA A 3 -3.03 6.63 27.14
N LYS A 4 -2.43 7.48 26.34
CA LYS A 4 -1.78 7.02 25.13
C LYS A 4 -0.59 6.13 25.46
N LEU A 5 -0.54 4.97 24.83
CA LEU A 5 0.55 4.04 24.99
C LEU A 5 1.69 4.43 24.05
N PRO A 6 2.95 4.41 24.51
CA PRO A 6 4.08 4.79 23.67
C PRO A 6 4.21 3.93 22.40
N ASP A 7 3.73 2.69 22.48
CA ASP A 7 3.87 1.76 21.37
C ASP A 7 2.62 1.63 20.52
N SER A 8 1.70 2.60 20.63
CA SER A 8 0.47 2.55 19.83
C SER A 8 0.79 2.46 18.34
N ILE A 9 0.12 1.53 17.65
CA ILE A 9 0.25 1.40 16.21
C ILE A 9 -0.62 2.48 15.55
N PRO A 10 -0.08 3.26 14.63
CA PRO A 10 -0.90 4.24 13.91
C PRO A 10 -2.05 3.56 13.17
N GLN A 11 -3.15 4.25 13.07
CA GLN A 11 -4.30 3.77 12.31
C GLN A 11 -3.98 3.76 10.81
N ALA A 12 -4.55 2.81 10.09
CA ALA A 12 -4.40 2.76 8.64
C ALA A 12 -5.14 3.95 8.02
N ARG A 13 -4.45 4.71 7.20
CA ARG A 13 -5.00 5.88 6.52
C ARG A 13 -5.54 5.56 5.14
N PHE A 14 -5.21 4.38 4.63
CA PHE A 14 -5.62 3.96 3.29
C PHE A 14 -6.36 2.64 3.39
N ALA A 15 -7.19 2.35 2.40
CA ALA A 15 -8.01 1.15 2.39
C ALA A 15 -7.79 0.37 1.10
N ILE A 16 -8.19 -0.91 1.10
CA ILE A 16 -8.16 -1.73 -0.11
C ILE A 16 -8.98 -1.03 -1.20
N GLY A 17 -8.39 -0.93 -2.38
CA GLY A 17 -9.00 -0.23 -3.51
C GLY A 17 -8.51 1.19 -3.70
N ASP A 18 -7.88 1.79 -2.70
CA ASP A 18 -7.33 3.13 -2.83
C ASP A 18 -6.13 3.12 -3.78
N VAL A 19 -6.04 4.13 -4.63
CA VAL A 19 -4.87 4.33 -5.47
C VAL A 19 -3.93 5.29 -4.76
N VAL A 20 -2.69 4.85 -4.61
CA VAL A 20 -1.66 5.61 -3.89
C VAL A 20 -0.41 5.71 -4.74
N ARG A 21 0.47 6.62 -4.37
CA ARG A 21 1.80 6.71 -4.97
C ARG A 21 2.84 6.83 -3.88
N HIS A 22 4.04 6.39 -4.19
CA HIS A 22 5.16 6.54 -3.27
C HIS A 22 5.59 8.00 -3.27
N ARG A 23 5.83 8.55 -2.09
CA ARG A 23 6.15 9.98 -1.99
C ARG A 23 7.57 10.32 -2.45
N LEU A 24 8.44 9.34 -2.56
CA LEU A 24 9.85 9.55 -2.96
C LEU A 24 10.21 8.83 -4.25
N LEU A 25 9.70 7.63 -4.46
CA LEU A 25 10.03 6.81 -5.62
C LEU A 25 8.95 6.96 -6.69
N ASP A 26 9.33 6.76 -7.93
CA ASP A 26 8.44 7.01 -9.06
C ASP A 26 7.59 5.78 -9.37
N PHE A 27 6.61 5.49 -8.53
CA PHE A 27 5.62 4.45 -8.81
C PHE A 27 4.31 4.73 -8.07
N ARG A 28 3.26 4.12 -8.57
CA ARG A 28 1.92 4.20 -7.99
C ARG A 28 1.30 2.82 -8.02
N GLY A 29 0.22 2.62 -7.28
CA GLY A 29 -0.42 1.33 -7.22
C GLY A 29 -1.76 1.36 -6.54
N VAL A 30 -2.48 0.24 -6.62
CA VAL A 30 -3.73 0.06 -5.91
C VAL A 30 -3.50 -0.91 -4.75
N ILE A 31 -4.04 -0.56 -3.59
CA ILE A 31 -3.90 -1.38 -2.39
C ILE A 31 -4.81 -2.59 -2.51
N PHE A 32 -4.24 -3.78 -2.31
CA PHE A 32 -5.05 -5.00 -2.31
C PHE A 32 -5.00 -5.75 -0.97
N ASP A 33 -4.13 -5.33 -0.04
CA ASP A 33 -4.11 -5.89 1.31
C ASP A 33 -3.41 -4.91 2.25
N VAL A 34 -3.74 -5.00 3.54
CA VAL A 34 -3.22 -4.10 4.57
C VAL A 34 -2.77 -4.93 5.75
N ASP A 35 -1.52 -4.73 6.18
CA ASP A 35 -1.02 -5.31 7.43
C ASP A 35 -0.99 -4.21 8.48
N PRO A 36 -1.57 -4.43 9.67
CA PRO A 36 -1.60 -3.39 10.72
C PRO A 36 -0.20 -2.92 11.11
N GLU A 37 0.78 -3.82 11.02
CA GLU A 37 2.19 -3.48 11.22
C GLU A 37 3.03 -4.43 10.37
N PHE A 38 4.31 -4.21 10.33
CA PHE A 38 5.22 -4.99 9.49
C PHE A 38 5.00 -6.49 9.67
N ALA A 39 4.80 -7.20 8.58
CA ALA A 39 4.52 -8.64 8.58
C ALA A 39 5.27 -9.38 7.47
N ASN A 40 6.46 -8.92 7.14
CA ASN A 40 7.32 -9.60 6.17
C ASN A 40 8.56 -10.13 6.90
N SER A 41 9.51 -10.71 6.18
CA SER A 41 10.68 -11.34 6.81
C SER A 41 11.71 -10.30 7.24
N GLU A 42 12.52 -10.67 8.23
CA GLU A 42 13.65 -9.84 8.63
C GLU A 42 14.62 -9.64 7.46
N GLU A 43 14.81 -10.67 6.65
CA GLU A 43 15.69 -10.59 5.50
C GLU A 43 15.22 -9.53 4.51
N TRP A 44 13.90 -9.48 4.26
CA TRP A 44 13.34 -8.45 3.40
C TRP A 44 13.60 -7.06 3.97
N TYR A 45 13.39 -6.91 5.29
CA TYR A 45 13.56 -5.64 5.97
C TYR A 45 15.01 -5.18 5.95
N GLU A 46 15.92 -6.10 6.23
CA GLU A 46 17.35 -5.80 6.27
C GLU A 46 17.93 -5.52 4.89
N ALA A 47 17.27 -5.96 3.83
CA ALA A 47 17.69 -5.64 2.47
C ALA A 47 17.44 -4.18 2.12
N ILE A 48 16.60 -3.48 2.88
CA ILE A 48 16.43 -2.03 2.70
C ILE A 48 17.66 -1.33 3.28
N PRO A 49 18.27 -0.39 2.54
CA PRO A 49 19.39 0.36 3.10
C PRO A 49 19.01 0.99 4.44
N GLU A 50 19.89 0.90 5.40
CA GLU A 50 19.58 1.28 6.79
C GLU A 50 19.00 2.68 6.90
N ALA A 51 19.52 3.62 6.15
CA ALA A 51 19.06 5.01 6.20
C ALA A 51 17.63 5.18 5.69
N MET A 52 17.11 4.18 4.96
CA MET A 52 15.78 4.24 4.35
C MET A 52 14.77 3.31 5.01
N ARG A 53 15.18 2.55 6.03
CA ARG A 53 14.28 1.60 6.67
C ARG A 53 13.19 2.32 7.44
N PRO A 54 11.92 2.03 7.15
CA PRO A 54 10.82 2.64 7.91
C PRO A 54 10.63 1.91 9.24
N SER A 55 9.92 2.55 10.17
CA SER A 55 9.52 1.88 11.40
C SER A 55 8.62 0.70 11.08
N LYS A 56 8.80 -0.40 11.81
CA LYS A 56 7.92 -1.58 11.70
C LYS A 56 6.57 -1.36 12.37
N HIS A 57 6.44 -0.35 13.22
CA HIS A 57 5.24 -0.11 14.04
C HIS A 57 4.32 0.87 13.33
N GLN A 58 3.87 0.49 12.16
CA GLN A 58 2.92 1.25 11.36
C GLN A 58 2.30 0.31 10.34
N PRO A 59 1.15 0.68 9.74
CA PRO A 59 0.58 -0.12 8.67
C PRO A 59 1.50 -0.23 7.47
N PHE A 60 1.50 -1.40 6.87
CA PHE A 60 2.18 -1.68 5.60
C PHE A 60 1.14 -2.14 4.60
N TYR A 61 1.34 -1.82 3.34
CA TYR A 61 0.35 -2.03 2.30
C TYR A 61 0.93 -2.85 1.16
N HIS A 62 0.11 -3.80 0.69
CA HIS A 62 0.43 -4.60 -0.49
C HIS A 62 -0.21 -3.92 -1.69
N LEU A 63 0.59 -3.59 -2.69
CA LEU A 63 0.15 -2.84 -3.86
C LEU A 63 0.31 -3.65 -5.13
N LEU A 64 -0.69 -3.56 -6.02
CA LEU A 64 -0.46 -3.85 -7.43
C LEU A 64 0.12 -2.56 -8.00
N ALA A 65 1.40 -2.56 -8.28
CA ALA A 65 2.15 -1.34 -8.59
C ALA A 65 2.60 -1.27 -10.04
N GLU A 66 2.79 -0.06 -10.49
CA GLU A 66 3.32 0.20 -11.83
C GLU A 66 4.25 1.40 -11.80
N ASN A 67 5.22 1.39 -12.72
CA ASN A 67 5.99 2.56 -13.07
C ASN A 67 6.08 2.64 -14.59
N ALA A 68 6.91 3.53 -15.14
CA ALA A 68 6.98 3.73 -16.59
C ALA A 68 7.47 2.48 -17.33
N GLU A 69 8.08 1.53 -16.63
CA GLU A 69 8.78 0.39 -17.26
C GLU A 69 8.16 -0.95 -16.95
N ALA A 70 7.47 -1.09 -15.82
CA ALA A 70 7.04 -2.42 -15.36
C ALA A 70 5.84 -2.34 -14.45
N SER A 71 5.17 -3.50 -14.31
CA SER A 71 4.17 -3.72 -13.27
C SER A 71 4.71 -4.79 -12.32
N TYR A 72 4.40 -4.64 -11.03
CA TYR A 72 4.96 -5.55 -10.01
C TYR A 72 4.11 -5.44 -8.74
N VAL A 73 4.46 -6.26 -7.73
CA VAL A 73 3.82 -6.17 -6.41
C VAL A 73 4.81 -5.46 -5.49
N ALA A 74 4.32 -4.46 -4.76
CA ALA A 74 5.15 -3.70 -3.82
C ALA A 74 4.59 -3.82 -2.41
N TYR A 75 5.47 -3.74 -1.43
CA TYR A 75 5.12 -3.75 -0.01
C TYR A 75 5.68 -2.47 0.60
N VAL A 76 4.80 -1.58 1.05
CA VAL A 76 5.20 -0.21 1.36
C VAL A 76 4.62 0.25 2.69
N SER A 77 5.45 0.90 3.49
CA SER A 77 5.04 1.48 4.76
C SER A 77 4.14 2.69 4.55
N GLN A 78 3.23 2.90 5.48
CA GLN A 78 2.29 4.01 5.41
C GLN A 78 2.99 5.37 5.27
N GLN A 79 4.11 5.55 5.97
CA GLN A 79 4.82 6.83 5.94
C GLN A 79 5.30 7.22 4.55
N ASN A 80 5.44 6.25 3.64
CA ASN A 80 5.96 6.48 2.31
C ASN A 80 4.88 6.57 1.23
N LEU A 81 3.60 6.59 1.62
CA LEU A 81 2.50 6.64 0.69
C LEU A 81 1.68 7.90 0.82
N VAL A 82 1.19 8.40 -0.31
CA VAL A 82 0.20 9.47 -0.37
C VAL A 82 -0.88 9.06 -1.35
N HIS A 83 -2.08 9.62 -1.21
CA HIS A 83 -3.14 9.37 -2.18
C HIS A 83 -2.72 9.86 -3.55
N ASP A 84 -3.04 9.08 -4.58
CA ASP A 84 -2.86 9.51 -5.95
C ASP A 84 -4.12 10.25 -6.39
N ASP A 85 -3.95 11.46 -6.88
CA ASP A 85 -5.06 12.31 -7.24
C ASP A 85 -5.22 12.49 -8.75
N SER A 86 -4.55 11.64 -9.54
CA SER A 86 -4.63 11.72 -11.00
C SER A 86 -5.94 11.18 -11.56
N ASP A 87 -6.66 10.35 -10.79
CA ASP A 87 -7.87 9.64 -11.22
C ASP A 87 -7.61 8.70 -12.41
N GLU A 88 -6.38 8.27 -12.60
CA GLU A 88 -6.04 7.34 -13.68
C GLU A 88 -5.95 5.91 -13.16
N PRO A 89 -6.46 4.94 -13.93
CA PRO A 89 -6.36 3.54 -13.52
C PRO A 89 -4.92 3.07 -13.45
N ILE A 90 -4.73 1.98 -12.72
CA ILE A 90 -3.43 1.31 -12.60
C ILE A 90 -3.30 0.30 -13.73
N ASP A 91 -2.18 0.33 -14.43
CA ASP A 91 -1.90 -0.63 -15.50
C ASP A 91 -1.17 -1.83 -14.90
N HIS A 92 -1.93 -2.84 -14.52
CA HIS A 92 -1.36 -4.05 -13.91
C HIS A 92 -2.20 -5.26 -14.34
N PRO A 93 -1.55 -6.37 -14.75
CA PRO A 93 -2.29 -7.53 -15.26
C PRO A 93 -3.19 -8.20 -14.23
N ALA A 94 -2.93 -8.04 -12.94
CA ALA A 94 -3.73 -8.69 -11.90
C ALA A 94 -4.96 -7.88 -11.49
N ILE A 95 -5.17 -6.68 -12.02
CA ILE A 95 -6.32 -5.84 -11.65
C ILE A 95 -7.62 -6.61 -11.78
N GLY A 96 -7.84 -7.23 -12.94
CA GLY A 96 -9.11 -7.90 -13.22
C GLY A 96 -9.38 -9.11 -12.34
N SER A 97 -8.35 -9.69 -11.72
CA SER A 97 -8.52 -10.82 -10.81
C SER A 97 -9.04 -10.41 -9.44
N LEU A 98 -8.75 -9.18 -9.02
CA LEU A 98 -9.07 -8.72 -7.66
C LEU A 98 -10.18 -7.70 -7.64
N PHE A 99 -10.28 -6.88 -8.67
CA PHE A 99 -11.21 -5.75 -8.69
C PHE A 99 -12.16 -5.85 -9.88
N ASP A 100 -13.40 -5.41 -9.69
CA ASP A 100 -14.41 -5.49 -10.74
C ASP A 100 -14.78 -4.14 -11.33
N SER A 101 -14.35 -3.03 -10.71
CA SER A 101 -14.66 -1.72 -11.27
C SER A 101 -13.71 -0.66 -10.71
N PHE A 102 -13.59 0.42 -11.45
CA PHE A 102 -12.82 1.58 -11.06
C PHE A 102 -13.71 2.81 -11.23
N ASP A 103 -13.93 3.54 -10.16
CA ASP A 103 -14.82 4.68 -10.18
C ASP A 103 -14.36 5.73 -9.18
N GLY A 104 -14.22 6.97 -9.63
CA GLY A 104 -13.84 8.07 -8.77
C GLY A 104 -12.44 7.92 -8.16
N GLY A 105 -11.53 7.32 -8.90
CA GLY A 105 -10.16 7.12 -8.41
C GLY A 105 -10.02 5.98 -7.43
N ARG A 106 -11.01 5.09 -7.39
CA ARG A 106 -11.02 4.00 -6.42
C ARG A 106 -11.49 2.71 -7.05
N TYR A 107 -10.86 1.61 -6.68
CA TYR A 107 -11.20 0.28 -7.14
C TYR A 107 -12.15 -0.41 -6.16
N GLN A 108 -13.07 -1.22 -6.71
CA GLN A 108 -13.97 -2.04 -5.90
C GLN A 108 -13.48 -3.49 -5.93
N LEU A 109 -13.22 -4.03 -4.75
CA LEU A 109 -12.79 -5.42 -4.62
C LEU A 109 -13.93 -6.32 -5.12
N ARG A 110 -13.59 -7.40 -5.86
CA ARG A 110 -14.60 -8.37 -6.29
C ARG A 110 -15.29 -9.00 -5.09
N ALA A 111 -16.57 -9.33 -5.27
CA ALA A 111 -17.38 -9.86 -4.19
C ALA A 111 -16.77 -11.12 -3.56
N GLU A 112 -16.13 -11.97 -4.35
CA GLU A 112 -15.53 -13.21 -3.84
C GLU A 112 -14.34 -12.95 -2.92
N HIS A 113 -13.80 -11.74 -2.91
CA HIS A 113 -12.68 -11.35 -2.04
C HIS A 113 -13.12 -10.47 -0.87
N ARG A 114 -14.40 -10.15 -0.79
CA ARG A 114 -14.93 -9.34 0.32
C ARG A 114 -15.29 -10.22 1.50
N HIS A 115 -15.04 -9.71 2.69
CA HIS A 115 -15.36 -10.45 3.90
C HIS A 115 -16.42 -9.76 4.74
#